data_49230c5d8accc4437048594cc10b6d0b
#
_entry.id   49230c5d8accc4437048594cc10b6d0b
#
_cell.length_a   1.000
_cell.length_b   1.000
_cell.length_c   1.000
_cell.angle_alpha   90.00
_cell.angle_beta   90.00
_cell.angle_gamma   90.00
#
_symmetry.space_group_name_H-M   'P 1'
#
loop_
_entity.id
_entity.type
_entity.pdbx_description
1 polymer ?
#
loop_
_entity_poly.entity_id
_entity_poly.type
_entity_poly.pdbx_seq_one_letter_code
_entity_poly.pdbx_strand_id
1 'polypeptide(L)'
;MVWTPTYHQGLGDVLRGTIFLHQMSVKHGFKFIVDIQLHPISQHLIIRAHEHMEYVRENANKIQIMDQFTPLFHPIYTASLSNPEPLLICTNAYCDDNISMECKQFMKTLLTPNERFTNYMHEQNALDNVLAPCSILHIRLSDDEFSELEINADSISTMNDAMQIVMVHAEPSDILMSNSFRLKQHLKSENVNVTTFTTRPVHFRKVSTFDEADSFKETLYEFFTLTKASKIKTHSVYEWISGFVKFAGLIYDVQLINLKKSKPRHQPRQVESIPMKPFRPRSPSLNNVTFGLKPLHIKR
;
A
#
# COMPACT_ATOMS: atom_id res chain seq x y z
N MET A 1 5.32 -6.15 20.19
CA MET A 1 5.75 -6.25 18.77
C MET A 1 5.67 -4.86 18.15
N VAL A 2 6.70 -4.46 17.46
CA VAL A 2 6.78 -3.18 16.77
C VAL A 2 6.87 -3.44 15.27
N TRP A 3 6.02 -2.80 14.49
CA TRP A 3 6.10 -2.80 13.05
C TRP A 3 6.78 -1.53 12.56
N THR A 4 7.75 -1.68 11.68
CA THR A 4 8.42 -0.58 11.01
C THR A 4 8.46 -0.85 9.50
N PRO A 5 7.96 0.07 8.68
CA PRO A 5 8.11 -0.05 7.23
C PRO A 5 9.55 0.20 6.82
N THR A 6 9.98 -0.48 5.75
CA THR A 6 11.21 -0.04 5.08
C THR A 6 10.94 1.24 4.31
N TYR A 7 11.96 2.05 4.17
CA TYR A 7 11.93 3.32 3.46
C TYR A 7 11.38 3.22 2.02
N HIS A 8 11.55 2.08 1.38
CA HIS A 8 11.15 1.85 -0.02
C HIS A 8 9.78 1.19 -0.19
N GLN A 9 9.05 0.92 0.89
CA GLN A 9 7.71 0.35 0.76
C GLN A 9 6.73 1.38 0.21
N GLY A 10 5.96 1.00 -0.81
CA GLY A 10 4.85 1.80 -1.28
C GLY A 10 3.75 1.93 -0.23
N LEU A 11 2.94 3.00 -0.30
CA LEU A 11 1.86 3.23 0.66
C LEU A 11 0.92 2.02 0.78
N GLY A 12 0.58 1.36 -0.33
CA GLY A 12 -0.25 0.16 -0.31
C GLY A 12 0.37 -0.99 0.50
N ASP A 13 1.69 -1.17 0.43
CA ASP A 13 2.41 -2.18 1.21
C ASP A 13 2.48 -1.82 2.70
N VAL A 14 2.69 -0.52 3.00
CA VAL A 14 2.67 0.01 4.36
C VAL A 14 1.30 -0.25 5.01
N LEU A 15 0.22 0.09 4.32
CA LEU A 15 -1.14 -0.13 4.82
C LEU A 15 -1.44 -1.61 5.02
N ARG A 16 -1.05 -2.45 4.07
CA ARG A 16 -1.23 -3.90 4.11
C ARG A 16 -0.54 -4.54 5.31
N GLY A 17 0.74 -4.25 5.50
CA GLY A 17 1.52 -4.79 6.62
C GLY A 17 0.99 -4.32 7.97
N THR A 18 0.56 -3.06 8.07
CA THR A 18 -0.03 -2.52 9.30
C THR A 18 -1.34 -3.22 9.65
N ILE A 19 -2.25 -3.37 8.69
CA ILE A 19 -3.53 -4.05 8.87
C ILE A 19 -3.29 -5.51 9.29
N PHE A 20 -2.40 -6.22 8.60
CA PHE A 20 -2.05 -7.60 8.94
C PHE A 20 -1.61 -7.74 10.39
N LEU A 21 -0.63 -6.96 10.82
CA LEU A 21 -0.08 -7.06 12.18
C LEU A 21 -1.07 -6.58 13.24
N HIS A 22 -1.91 -5.59 12.94
CA HIS A 22 -2.99 -5.19 13.84
C HIS A 22 -3.99 -6.33 14.04
N GLN A 23 -4.45 -6.98 12.97
CA GLN A 23 -5.36 -8.13 13.06
C GLN A 23 -4.73 -9.29 13.83
N MET A 24 -3.42 -9.54 13.63
CA MET A 24 -2.70 -10.56 14.39
C MET A 24 -2.58 -10.19 15.86
N SER A 25 -2.37 -8.91 16.18
CA SER A 25 -2.29 -8.44 17.57
C SER A 25 -3.61 -8.66 18.32
N VAL A 26 -4.73 -8.35 17.68
CA VAL A 26 -6.07 -8.61 18.24
C VAL A 26 -6.31 -10.11 18.41
N LYS A 27 -5.99 -10.91 17.39
CA LYS A 27 -6.19 -12.36 17.41
C LYS A 27 -5.37 -13.07 18.49
N HIS A 28 -4.15 -12.63 18.72
CA HIS A 28 -3.19 -13.30 19.61
C HIS A 28 -2.96 -12.55 20.93
N GLY A 29 -3.56 -11.39 21.15
CA GLY A 29 -3.51 -10.64 22.40
C GLY A 29 -2.15 -10.00 22.72
N PHE A 30 -1.34 -9.63 21.73
CA PHE A 30 -0.07 -8.95 21.96
C PHE A 30 -0.15 -7.44 21.73
N LYS A 31 0.71 -6.69 22.46
CA LYS A 31 0.82 -5.24 22.25
C LYS A 31 1.47 -4.96 20.90
N PHE A 32 0.79 -4.17 20.07
CA PHE A 32 1.24 -3.76 18.74
C PHE A 32 1.52 -2.25 18.71
N ILE A 33 2.66 -1.88 18.15
CA ILE A 33 3.08 -0.48 17.97
C ILE A 33 3.53 -0.31 16.53
N VAL A 34 3.18 0.82 15.94
CA VAL A 34 3.62 1.21 14.59
C VAL A 34 4.68 2.28 14.68
N ASP A 35 5.86 1.99 14.16
CA ASP A 35 6.96 2.94 14.05
C ASP A 35 7.14 3.38 12.59
N ILE A 36 6.49 4.45 12.20
CA ILE A 36 6.62 5.04 10.86
C ILE A 36 7.54 6.25 10.82
N GLN A 37 8.23 6.59 11.91
CA GLN A 37 9.05 7.81 12.00
C GLN A 37 10.15 7.86 10.93
N LEU A 38 10.68 6.71 10.55
CA LEU A 38 11.70 6.59 9.51
C LEU A 38 11.14 6.50 8.09
N HIS A 39 9.81 6.44 7.94
CA HIS A 39 9.18 6.39 6.64
C HIS A 39 8.79 7.81 6.18
N PRO A 40 8.98 8.18 4.91
CA PRO A 40 8.71 9.54 4.41
C PRO A 40 7.31 10.07 4.69
N ILE A 41 6.29 9.19 4.76
CA ILE A 41 4.92 9.62 5.08
C ILE A 41 4.80 10.27 6.46
N SER A 42 5.72 10.00 7.37
CA SER A 42 5.69 10.54 8.73
C SER A 42 5.73 12.07 8.77
N GLN A 43 6.34 12.72 7.78
CA GLN A 43 6.40 14.17 7.69
C GLN A 43 5.02 14.83 7.46
N HIS A 44 4.04 14.06 7.01
CA HIS A 44 2.71 14.54 6.63
C HIS A 44 1.61 14.10 7.60
N LEU A 45 1.94 13.26 8.57
CA LEU A 45 0.99 12.69 9.53
C LEU A 45 1.28 13.16 10.95
N ILE A 46 0.28 13.05 11.83
CA ILE A 46 0.47 13.22 13.27
C ILE A 46 1.11 11.95 13.82
N ILE A 47 2.40 12.04 14.14
CA ILE A 47 3.14 10.91 14.69
C ILE A 47 3.07 10.95 16.23
N ARG A 48 2.54 9.89 16.79
CA ARG A 48 2.59 9.69 18.24
C ARG A 48 3.91 9.04 18.59
N ALA A 49 4.76 9.79 19.28
CA ALA A 49 5.98 9.24 19.83
C ALA A 49 5.63 8.18 20.91
N HIS A 50 6.25 7.03 20.85
CA HIS A 50 6.21 6.05 21.92
C HIS A 50 7.49 6.15 22.73
N GLU A 51 7.35 6.23 24.03
CA GLU A 51 8.50 6.14 24.95
C GLU A 51 9.28 4.86 24.64
N HIS A 52 10.59 4.93 24.72
CA HIS A 52 11.51 3.82 24.49
C HIS A 52 11.66 3.32 23.03
N MET A 53 11.18 4.06 22.01
CA MET A 53 11.33 3.61 20.64
C MET A 53 12.79 3.52 20.18
N GLU A 54 13.65 4.40 20.65
CA GLU A 54 15.10 4.30 20.36
C GLU A 54 15.68 3.00 20.90
N TYR A 55 15.38 2.70 22.18
CA TYR A 55 15.79 1.44 22.79
C TYR A 55 15.29 0.22 21.98
N VAL A 56 14.04 0.25 21.52
CA VAL A 56 13.48 -0.84 20.70
C VAL A 56 14.21 -0.97 19.36
N ARG A 57 14.53 0.13 18.70
CA ARG A 57 15.27 0.10 17.42
C ARG A 57 16.67 -0.47 17.56
N GLU A 58 17.32 -0.20 18.68
CA GLU A 58 18.68 -0.66 18.98
C GLU A 58 18.73 -2.11 19.43
N ASN A 59 17.76 -2.55 20.25
CA ASN A 59 17.80 -3.81 20.97
C ASN A 59 16.80 -4.87 20.48
N ALA A 60 15.93 -4.54 19.53
CA ALA A 60 14.94 -5.49 19.04
C ALA A 60 15.53 -6.52 18.07
N ASN A 61 15.02 -7.72 18.13
CA ASN A 61 15.21 -8.71 17.07
C ASN A 61 14.50 -8.24 15.79
N LYS A 62 15.27 -7.97 14.74
CA LYS A 62 14.77 -7.44 13.47
C LYS A 62 14.42 -8.59 12.53
N ILE A 63 13.16 -8.65 12.09
CA ILE A 63 12.66 -9.66 11.16
C ILE A 63 12.02 -8.97 9.96
N GLN A 64 12.43 -9.36 8.78
CA GLN A 64 11.81 -8.91 7.54
C GLN A 64 11.08 -10.08 6.89
N ILE A 65 9.75 -9.93 6.74
CA ILE A 65 8.89 -10.91 6.07
C ILE A 65 8.27 -10.18 4.89
N MET A 66 8.86 -10.31 3.72
CA MET A 66 8.32 -9.78 2.48
C MET A 66 7.60 -10.91 1.75
N ASP A 67 6.49 -10.57 1.09
CA ASP A 67 5.64 -11.47 0.30
C ASP A 67 4.82 -12.53 1.05
N GLN A 68 3.54 -12.24 1.24
CA GLN A 68 2.40 -13.17 1.44
C GLN A 68 2.57 -14.32 2.47
N PHE A 69 3.59 -14.33 3.33
CA PHE A 69 3.89 -15.47 4.19
C PHE A 69 3.17 -15.42 5.55
N THR A 70 1.85 -15.34 5.51
CA THR A 70 1.04 -15.61 6.70
C THR A 70 1.46 -16.90 7.43
N PRO A 71 1.83 -18.02 6.75
CA PRO A 71 2.31 -19.24 7.41
C PRO A 71 3.58 -19.07 8.24
N LEU A 72 4.47 -18.12 7.89
CA LEU A 72 5.71 -17.89 8.64
C LEU A 72 5.50 -17.06 9.91
N PHE A 73 4.40 -16.34 10.00
CA PHE A 73 4.13 -15.49 11.16
C PHE A 73 3.96 -16.32 12.44
N HIS A 74 3.24 -17.43 12.38
CA HIS A 74 2.96 -18.23 13.57
C HIS A 74 4.21 -18.80 14.25
N PRO A 75 5.17 -19.43 13.55
CA PRO A 75 6.44 -19.84 14.14
C PRO A 75 7.23 -18.68 14.75
N ILE A 76 7.28 -17.54 14.07
CA ILE A 76 8.00 -16.35 14.55
C ILE A 76 7.35 -15.82 15.83
N TYR A 77 6.02 -15.70 15.83
CA TYR A 77 5.28 -15.27 17.02
C TYR A 77 5.50 -16.22 18.20
N THR A 78 5.39 -17.55 17.96
CA THR A 78 5.60 -18.56 19.01
C THR A 78 7.03 -18.49 19.57
N ALA A 79 8.02 -18.31 18.71
CA ALA A 79 9.41 -18.12 19.17
C ALA A 79 9.59 -16.83 19.98
N SER A 80 8.86 -15.75 19.62
CA SER A 80 8.95 -14.48 20.34
C SER A 80 8.32 -14.51 21.74
N LEU A 81 7.35 -15.41 21.98
CA LEU A 81 6.73 -15.57 23.31
C LEU A 81 7.73 -16.04 24.38
N SER A 82 8.77 -16.75 23.97
CA SER A 82 9.83 -17.25 24.85
C SER A 82 10.98 -16.25 25.03
N ASN A 83 10.94 -15.12 24.32
CA ASN A 83 11.98 -14.10 24.35
C ASN A 83 11.39 -12.78 24.87
N PRO A 84 11.90 -12.23 26.00
CA PRO A 84 11.43 -10.96 26.53
C PRO A 84 11.81 -9.75 25.67
N GLU A 85 12.71 -9.91 24.71
CA GLU A 85 13.14 -8.82 23.85
C GLU A 85 12.03 -8.36 22.88
N PRO A 86 11.96 -7.05 22.58
CA PRO A 86 11.00 -6.54 21.62
C PRO A 86 11.30 -7.10 20.22
N LEU A 87 10.24 -7.41 19.47
CA LEU A 87 10.32 -7.88 18.11
C LEU A 87 9.98 -6.74 17.14
N LEU A 88 10.93 -6.38 16.28
CA LEU A 88 10.77 -5.38 15.23
C LEU A 88 10.50 -6.10 13.90
N ILE A 89 9.31 -5.91 13.34
CA ILE A 89 8.88 -6.59 12.11
C ILE A 89 8.71 -5.58 10.98
N CYS A 90 9.28 -5.89 9.83
CA CYS A 90 8.94 -5.28 8.55
C CYS A 90 8.22 -6.30 7.68
N THR A 91 7.00 -6.00 7.27
CA THR A 91 6.21 -6.91 6.44
C THR A 91 5.24 -6.17 5.54
N ASN A 92 4.90 -6.79 4.41
CA ASN A 92 3.75 -6.46 3.59
C ASN A 92 2.79 -7.65 3.47
N ALA A 93 2.82 -8.55 4.45
CA ALA A 93 1.91 -9.69 4.50
C ALA A 93 0.44 -9.23 4.49
N TYR A 94 -0.44 -10.13 4.14
CA TYR A 94 -1.85 -9.85 3.95
C TYR A 94 -2.70 -11.02 4.46
N CYS A 95 -3.78 -10.74 5.19
CA CYS A 95 -4.68 -11.79 5.65
C CYS A 95 -5.91 -11.91 4.75
N ASP A 96 -6.79 -10.94 4.79
CA ASP A 96 -8.01 -10.90 3.99
C ASP A 96 -8.56 -9.47 3.86
N ASP A 97 -9.64 -9.29 3.08
CA ASP A 97 -10.28 -8.00 2.86
C ASP A 97 -11.29 -7.64 3.98
N ASN A 98 -11.55 -8.57 4.89
CA ASN A 98 -12.49 -8.33 5.98
C ASN A 98 -11.76 -7.72 7.18
N ILE A 99 -11.69 -6.40 7.22
CA ILE A 99 -11.08 -5.66 8.33
C ILE A 99 -12.13 -5.21 9.34
N SER A 100 -11.84 -5.43 10.64
CA SER A 100 -12.74 -5.06 11.71
C SER A 100 -12.90 -3.54 11.84
N MET A 101 -13.99 -3.09 12.45
CA MET A 101 -14.19 -1.66 12.75
C MET A 101 -13.08 -1.11 13.64
N GLU A 102 -12.56 -1.90 14.57
CA GLU A 102 -11.43 -1.54 15.42
C GLU A 102 -10.18 -1.29 14.57
N CYS A 103 -9.88 -2.19 13.62
CA CYS A 103 -8.77 -2.01 12.71
C CYS A 103 -8.94 -0.77 11.82
N LYS A 104 -10.14 -0.52 11.29
CA LYS A 104 -10.43 0.71 10.53
C LYS A 104 -10.17 1.96 11.36
N GLN A 105 -10.64 1.98 12.60
CA GLN A 105 -10.45 3.13 13.50
C GLN A 105 -8.98 3.33 13.85
N PHE A 106 -8.24 2.23 14.10
CA PHE A 106 -6.80 2.27 14.30
C PHE A 106 -6.09 2.88 13.09
N MET A 107 -6.42 2.42 11.87
CA MET A 107 -5.83 2.93 10.64
C MET A 107 -6.17 4.41 10.39
N LYS A 108 -7.42 4.83 10.62
CA LYS A 108 -7.83 6.25 10.51
C LYS A 108 -7.06 7.13 11.49
N THR A 109 -6.82 6.65 12.71
CA THR A 109 -6.02 7.37 13.71
C THR A 109 -4.55 7.47 13.29
N LEU A 110 -3.97 6.37 12.79
CA LEU A 110 -2.58 6.34 12.31
C LEU A 110 -2.37 7.28 11.13
N LEU A 111 -3.34 7.37 10.23
CA LEU A 111 -3.29 8.18 9.01
C LEU A 111 -3.85 9.60 9.22
N THR A 112 -3.84 10.13 10.45
CA THR A 112 -4.32 11.51 10.68
C THR A 112 -3.31 12.51 10.11
N PRO A 113 -3.72 13.37 9.13
CA PRO A 113 -2.87 14.42 8.59
C PRO A 113 -2.44 15.42 9.64
N ASN A 114 -1.22 15.91 9.58
CA ASN A 114 -0.80 17.05 10.38
C ASN A 114 -1.33 18.37 9.78
N GLU A 115 -1.20 19.47 10.53
CA GLU A 115 -1.72 20.77 10.12
C GLU A 115 -1.11 21.27 8.79
N ARG A 116 0.21 21.15 8.63
CA ARG A 116 0.90 21.55 7.39
C ARG A 116 0.35 20.83 6.18
N PHE A 117 0.15 19.54 6.29
CA PHE A 117 -0.37 18.72 5.20
C PHE A 117 -1.87 18.97 4.97
N THR A 118 -2.63 19.23 6.03
CA THR A 118 -4.05 19.61 5.92
C THR A 118 -4.21 20.90 5.12
N ASN A 119 -3.39 21.91 5.38
CA ASN A 119 -3.39 23.18 4.65
C ASN A 119 -3.04 22.95 3.16
N TYR A 120 -2.00 22.16 2.88
CA TYR A 120 -1.65 21.77 1.51
C TYR A 120 -2.83 21.08 0.79
N MET A 121 -3.54 20.16 1.45
CA MET A 121 -4.72 19.50 0.85
C MET A 121 -5.83 20.51 0.53
N HIS A 122 -6.05 21.53 1.36
CA HIS A 122 -7.05 22.57 1.08
C HIS A 122 -6.67 23.40 -0.14
N GLU A 123 -5.42 23.83 -0.24
CA GLU A 123 -4.90 24.57 -1.38
C GLU A 123 -5.01 23.74 -2.68
N GLN A 124 -4.60 22.47 -2.63
CA GLN A 124 -4.63 21.59 -3.78
C GLN A 124 -6.04 21.26 -4.23
N ASN A 125 -6.99 21.05 -3.30
CA ASN A 125 -8.41 20.88 -3.63
C ASN A 125 -8.99 22.07 -4.39
N ALA A 126 -8.59 23.29 -4.03
CA ALA A 126 -9.01 24.49 -4.73
C ALA A 126 -8.41 24.55 -6.16
N LEU A 127 -7.13 24.17 -6.33
CA LEU A 127 -6.48 24.11 -7.63
C LEU A 127 -7.08 23.07 -8.58
N ASP A 128 -7.39 21.88 -8.04
CA ASP A 128 -7.94 20.76 -8.81
C ASP A 128 -9.49 20.82 -8.94
N ASN A 129 -10.14 21.84 -8.37
CA ASN A 129 -11.62 21.94 -8.30
C ASN A 129 -12.30 20.69 -7.71
N VAL A 130 -11.65 20.09 -6.70
CA VAL A 130 -12.18 18.90 -6.04
C VAL A 130 -13.30 19.30 -5.07
N LEU A 131 -14.52 19.06 -5.48
CA LEU A 131 -15.71 19.23 -4.64
C LEU A 131 -16.09 17.88 -4.03
N ALA A 132 -16.01 17.75 -2.73
CA ALA A 132 -16.44 16.53 -2.05
C ALA A 132 -17.95 16.52 -1.78
N PRO A 133 -18.64 15.38 -1.92
CA PRO A 133 -18.13 14.09 -2.35
C PRO A 133 -17.98 13.99 -3.87
N CYS A 134 -16.82 13.55 -4.35
CA CYS A 134 -16.54 13.35 -5.77
C CYS A 134 -16.58 11.86 -6.15
N SER A 135 -16.79 11.60 -7.45
CA SER A 135 -16.57 10.27 -8.03
C SER A 135 -15.17 10.24 -8.66
N ILE A 136 -14.43 9.16 -8.45
CA ILE A 136 -13.06 9.03 -8.97
C ILE A 136 -12.96 7.88 -9.95
N LEU A 137 -12.37 8.17 -11.12
CA LEU A 137 -11.94 7.16 -12.07
C LEU A 137 -10.42 6.97 -11.92
N HIS A 138 -10.02 5.86 -11.32
CA HIS A 138 -8.61 5.55 -11.08
C HIS A 138 -8.07 4.58 -12.14
N ILE A 139 -7.02 5.01 -12.85
CA ILE A 139 -6.33 4.21 -13.87
C ILE A 139 -4.89 3.95 -13.41
N ARG A 140 -4.60 2.70 -13.09
CA ARG A 140 -3.24 2.25 -12.69
C ARG A 140 -2.54 1.61 -13.89
N LEU A 141 -1.52 2.29 -14.40
CA LEU A 141 -0.58 1.75 -15.39
C LEU A 141 0.64 1.11 -14.73
N SER A 142 1.62 0.66 -15.52
CA SER A 142 2.83 0.04 -15.00
C SER A 142 3.65 1.00 -14.14
N ASP A 143 4.58 0.45 -13.36
CA ASP A 143 5.49 1.24 -12.51
C ASP A 143 6.46 2.09 -13.34
N ASP A 144 6.70 1.72 -14.60
CA ASP A 144 7.56 2.47 -15.51
C ASP A 144 7.00 3.84 -15.85
N GLU A 145 5.66 3.99 -15.81
CA GLU A 145 4.98 5.27 -16.02
C GLU A 145 5.32 6.36 -14.98
N PHE A 146 5.81 5.97 -13.80
CA PHE A 146 6.35 6.94 -12.84
C PHE A 146 7.72 7.50 -13.25
N SER A 147 8.43 6.86 -14.20
CA SER A 147 9.79 7.24 -14.56
C SER A 147 9.88 8.14 -15.78
N GLU A 148 8.80 8.30 -16.52
CA GLU A 148 8.80 9.03 -17.81
C GLU A 148 9.89 8.55 -18.79
N LEU A 149 10.45 7.35 -18.53
CA LEU A 149 11.48 6.76 -19.37
C LEU A 149 10.87 6.28 -20.69
N GLU A 150 11.69 6.10 -21.67
CA GLU A 150 11.46 5.86 -23.10
C GLU A 150 10.11 5.23 -23.50
N ILE A 151 9.45 5.88 -24.47
CA ILE A 151 8.23 5.38 -25.09
C ILE A 151 8.61 4.18 -25.98
N ASN A 152 8.18 2.99 -25.58
CA ASN A 152 8.24 1.80 -26.41
C ASN A 152 6.85 1.47 -26.99
N ALA A 153 6.77 0.51 -27.90
CA ALA A 153 5.52 0.13 -28.55
C ALA A 153 4.49 -0.41 -27.54
N ASP A 154 4.93 -1.10 -26.50
CA ASP A 154 4.05 -1.64 -25.44
C ASP A 154 3.44 -0.51 -24.60
N SER A 155 4.23 0.55 -24.32
CA SER A 155 3.75 1.74 -23.62
C SER A 155 2.65 2.45 -24.42
N ILE A 156 2.79 2.51 -25.76
CA ILE A 156 1.77 3.13 -26.65
C ILE A 156 0.48 2.31 -26.63
N SER A 157 0.55 0.99 -26.74
CA SER A 157 -0.61 0.11 -26.67
C SER A 157 -1.34 0.26 -25.34
N THR A 158 -0.60 0.21 -24.24
CA THR A 158 -1.14 0.38 -22.88
C THR A 158 -1.81 1.74 -22.70
N MET A 159 -1.25 2.80 -23.30
CA MET A 159 -1.81 4.14 -23.26
C MET A 159 -3.14 4.22 -24.01
N ASN A 160 -3.21 3.64 -25.24
CA ASN A 160 -4.42 3.59 -26.03
C ASN A 160 -5.53 2.81 -25.32
N ASP A 161 -5.20 1.69 -24.69
CA ASP A 161 -6.16 0.91 -23.89
C ASP A 161 -6.68 1.73 -22.69
N ALA A 162 -5.80 2.46 -22.02
CA ALA A 162 -6.18 3.35 -20.91
C ALA A 162 -7.11 4.48 -21.40
N MET A 163 -6.82 5.07 -22.54
CA MET A 163 -7.67 6.09 -23.17
C MET A 163 -9.08 5.55 -23.48
N GLN A 164 -9.17 4.35 -24.04
CA GLN A 164 -10.43 3.70 -24.31
C GLN A 164 -11.25 3.46 -23.05
N ILE A 165 -10.59 3.02 -21.96
CA ILE A 165 -11.23 2.83 -20.68
C ILE A 165 -11.79 4.15 -20.14
N VAL A 166 -11.01 5.23 -20.23
CA VAL A 166 -11.48 6.57 -19.81
C VAL A 166 -12.70 6.98 -20.66
N MET A 167 -12.63 6.89 -21.98
CA MET A 167 -13.73 7.29 -22.85
C MET A 167 -15.02 6.49 -22.61
N VAL A 168 -14.91 5.22 -22.25
CA VAL A 168 -16.07 4.34 -22.00
C VAL A 168 -16.66 4.52 -20.61
N HIS A 169 -15.82 4.79 -19.61
CA HIS A 169 -16.24 4.71 -18.20
C HIS A 169 -16.23 6.04 -17.44
N ALA A 170 -15.62 7.10 -18.01
CA ALA A 170 -15.67 8.41 -17.37
C ALA A 170 -17.09 9.01 -17.44
N GLU A 171 -17.57 9.46 -16.30
CA GLU A 171 -18.77 10.27 -16.17
C GLU A 171 -18.36 11.75 -16.04
N PRO A 172 -19.23 12.71 -16.41
CA PRO A 172 -18.87 14.14 -16.31
C PRO A 172 -18.47 14.61 -14.93
N SER A 173 -18.90 13.90 -13.88
CA SER A 173 -18.57 14.18 -12.48
C SER A 173 -17.32 13.46 -11.97
N ASP A 174 -16.70 12.60 -12.79
CA ASP A 174 -15.52 11.89 -12.39
C ASP A 174 -14.27 12.78 -12.43
N ILE A 175 -13.42 12.59 -11.45
CA ILE A 175 -12.06 13.11 -11.48
C ILE A 175 -11.13 11.94 -11.81
N LEU A 176 -10.32 12.10 -12.84
CA LEU A 176 -9.36 11.10 -13.23
C LEU A 176 -8.13 11.16 -12.34
N MET A 177 -7.78 10.03 -11.75
CA MET A 177 -6.55 9.79 -11.00
C MET A 177 -5.71 8.73 -11.68
N SER A 178 -4.44 8.99 -11.93
CA SER A 178 -3.53 8.01 -12.54
C SER A 178 -2.10 8.22 -12.09
N ASN A 179 -1.34 7.11 -12.02
CA ASN A 179 0.11 7.16 -11.83
C ASN A 179 0.86 7.62 -13.09
N SER A 180 0.21 7.71 -14.24
CA SER A 180 0.79 8.19 -15.48
C SER A 180 0.45 9.66 -15.71
N PHE A 181 1.46 10.51 -15.62
CA PHE A 181 1.32 11.91 -15.99
C PHE A 181 1.11 12.08 -17.51
N ARG A 182 1.71 11.19 -18.32
CA ARG A 182 1.50 11.17 -19.77
C ARG A 182 0.04 10.93 -20.14
N LEU A 183 -0.65 10.02 -19.45
CA LEU A 183 -2.09 9.79 -19.67
C LEU A 183 -2.87 11.07 -19.43
N LYS A 184 -2.60 11.77 -18.31
CA LYS A 184 -3.26 13.05 -17.99
C LYS A 184 -3.01 14.10 -19.09
N GLN A 185 -1.77 14.21 -19.57
CA GLN A 185 -1.40 15.14 -20.64
C GLN A 185 -2.07 14.78 -21.98
N HIS A 186 -2.08 13.49 -22.33
CA HIS A 186 -2.66 13.01 -23.58
C HIS A 186 -4.17 13.23 -23.64
N LEU A 187 -4.88 12.94 -22.55
CA LEU A 187 -6.32 13.25 -22.45
C LEU A 187 -6.61 14.75 -22.65
N LYS A 188 -5.75 15.60 -22.11
CA LYS A 188 -5.87 17.06 -22.27
C LYS A 188 -5.60 17.49 -23.71
N SER A 189 -4.61 16.91 -24.40
CA SER A 189 -4.29 17.24 -25.82
C SER A 189 -5.39 16.78 -26.77
N GLU A 190 -6.05 15.66 -26.48
CA GLU A 190 -7.18 15.12 -27.26
C GLU A 190 -8.52 15.78 -26.89
N ASN A 191 -8.51 16.82 -26.03
CA ASN A 191 -9.70 17.53 -25.57
C ASN A 191 -10.78 16.60 -24.97
N VAL A 192 -10.37 15.51 -24.33
CA VAL A 192 -11.28 14.64 -23.59
C VAL A 192 -11.81 15.40 -22.38
N ASN A 193 -13.13 15.54 -22.31
CA ASN A 193 -13.80 16.29 -21.24
C ASN A 193 -13.81 15.48 -19.93
N VAL A 194 -12.67 15.39 -19.28
CA VAL A 194 -12.49 14.78 -17.96
C VAL A 194 -11.60 15.66 -17.08
N THR A 195 -12.03 15.89 -15.85
CA THR A 195 -11.20 16.60 -14.87
C THR A 195 -10.06 15.67 -14.43
N THR A 196 -8.83 16.18 -14.43
CA THR A 196 -7.65 15.43 -13.98
C THR A 196 -6.96 16.14 -12.85
N PHE A 197 -6.37 15.39 -11.92
CA PHE A 197 -5.46 15.97 -10.94
C PHE A 197 -4.23 16.59 -11.61
N THR A 198 -3.79 17.74 -11.10
CA THR A 198 -2.56 18.39 -11.54
C THR A 198 -1.31 17.74 -10.95
N THR A 199 -1.47 16.96 -9.91
CA THR A 199 -0.41 16.27 -9.18
C THR A 199 0.34 15.24 -10.02
N ARG A 200 1.61 15.02 -9.66
CA ARG A 200 2.48 13.97 -10.21
C ARG A 200 2.82 12.97 -9.10
N PRO A 201 1.99 11.95 -8.86
CA PRO A 201 2.29 10.98 -7.81
C PRO A 201 3.63 10.28 -8.05
N VAL A 202 4.40 10.14 -6.98
CA VAL A 202 5.73 9.52 -7.01
C VAL A 202 5.65 8.14 -6.37
N HIS A 203 6.36 7.16 -6.96
CA HIS A 203 6.50 5.85 -6.36
C HIS A 203 7.61 5.86 -5.31
N PHE A 204 7.35 5.36 -4.11
CA PHE A 204 8.29 5.35 -2.98
C PHE A 204 9.64 4.70 -3.28
N ARG A 205 9.72 3.73 -4.20
CA ARG A 205 10.99 3.11 -4.61
C ARG A 205 11.99 4.07 -5.24
N LYS A 206 11.53 5.24 -5.69
CA LYS A 206 12.37 6.22 -6.40
C LYS A 206 12.93 7.31 -5.50
N VAL A 207 12.54 7.33 -4.24
CA VAL A 207 13.03 8.30 -3.26
C VAL A 207 14.26 7.74 -2.60
N SER A 208 15.35 8.44 -2.75
CA SER A 208 16.66 8.02 -2.26
C SER A 208 17.00 8.62 -0.90
N THR A 209 16.37 9.74 -0.53
CA THR A 209 16.66 10.47 0.69
C THR A 209 15.39 10.90 1.42
N PHE A 210 15.52 11.15 2.73
CA PHE A 210 14.42 11.69 3.54
C PHE A 210 14.05 13.12 3.12
N ASP A 211 14.99 13.85 2.54
CA ASP A 211 14.77 15.24 2.06
C ASP A 211 13.86 15.28 0.83
N GLU A 212 13.76 14.18 0.08
CA GLU A 212 12.81 14.03 -1.02
C GLU A 212 11.39 13.68 -0.56
N ALA A 213 11.18 13.55 0.75
CA ALA A 213 9.87 13.15 1.29
C ALA A 213 8.76 14.16 0.95
N ASP A 214 9.09 15.42 0.69
CA ASP A 214 8.11 16.41 0.25
C ASP A 214 7.45 16.07 -1.10
N SER A 215 8.12 15.25 -1.93
CA SER A 215 7.56 14.73 -3.18
C SER A 215 6.38 13.77 -2.95
N PHE A 216 6.25 13.20 -1.75
CA PHE A 216 5.15 12.30 -1.40
C PHE A 216 3.86 13.00 -1.03
N LYS A 217 3.90 14.29 -0.75
CA LYS A 217 2.68 15.02 -0.39
C LYS A 217 1.61 14.89 -1.46
N GLU A 218 2.00 14.89 -2.74
CA GLU A 218 1.06 14.72 -3.86
C GLU A 218 0.44 13.32 -3.89
N THR A 219 1.25 12.29 -3.66
CA THR A 219 0.75 10.91 -3.57
C THR A 219 -0.21 10.74 -2.38
N LEU A 220 0.12 11.32 -1.22
CA LEU A 220 -0.77 11.31 -0.06
C LEU A 220 -2.01 12.15 -0.28
N TYR A 221 -1.92 13.28 -0.96
CA TYR A 221 -3.09 14.08 -1.33
C TYR A 221 -4.07 13.27 -2.17
N GLU A 222 -3.60 12.60 -3.22
CA GLU A 222 -4.45 11.70 -4.02
C GLU A 222 -5.06 10.59 -3.15
N PHE A 223 -4.30 9.99 -2.22
CA PHE A 223 -4.84 8.99 -1.29
C PHE A 223 -5.97 9.54 -0.42
N PHE A 224 -5.76 10.69 0.21
CA PHE A 224 -6.78 11.30 1.07
C PHE A 224 -7.99 11.81 0.28
N THR A 225 -7.84 12.14 -0.99
CA THR A 225 -8.98 12.44 -1.85
C THR A 225 -9.80 11.18 -2.14
N LEU A 226 -9.15 10.02 -2.39
CA LEU A 226 -9.84 8.73 -2.49
C LEU A 226 -10.69 8.43 -1.25
N THR A 227 -10.19 8.75 -0.06
CA THR A 227 -10.91 8.47 1.20
C THR A 227 -12.19 9.28 1.38
N LYS A 228 -12.37 10.35 0.64
CA LYS A 228 -13.54 11.25 0.65
C LYS A 228 -14.44 11.06 -0.57
N ALA A 229 -14.08 10.17 -1.48
CA ALA A 229 -14.86 9.90 -2.68
C ALA A 229 -16.19 9.22 -2.33
N SER A 230 -17.23 9.51 -3.09
CA SER A 230 -18.51 8.80 -3.01
C SER A 230 -18.41 7.39 -3.59
N LYS A 231 -17.64 7.25 -4.67
CA LYS A 231 -17.30 5.98 -5.32
C LYS A 231 -15.95 6.07 -6.02
N ILE A 232 -15.29 4.94 -6.17
CA ILE A 232 -14.05 4.80 -6.93
C ILE A 232 -14.26 3.73 -8.00
N LYS A 233 -14.21 4.12 -9.25
CA LYS A 233 -14.11 3.21 -10.40
C LYS A 233 -12.63 2.98 -10.67
N THR A 234 -12.16 1.74 -10.68
CA THR A 234 -10.73 1.46 -10.85
C THR A 234 -10.43 0.47 -11.95
N HIS A 235 -9.41 0.79 -12.72
CA HIS A 235 -8.77 -0.13 -13.66
C HIS A 235 -7.27 -0.22 -13.34
N SER A 236 -6.71 -1.41 -13.46
CA SER A 236 -5.28 -1.66 -13.28
C SER A 236 -4.76 -2.54 -14.40
N VAL A 237 -3.59 -2.25 -14.96
CA VAL A 237 -2.92 -3.16 -15.92
C VAL A 237 -2.56 -4.50 -15.28
N TYR A 238 -2.38 -4.52 -13.96
CA TYR A 238 -2.14 -5.75 -13.21
C TYR A 238 -3.44 -6.56 -13.01
N GLU A 239 -3.33 -7.84 -12.73
CA GLU A 239 -4.49 -8.70 -12.47
C GLU A 239 -5.24 -8.35 -11.18
N TRP A 240 -4.61 -7.59 -10.30
CA TRP A 240 -5.14 -7.17 -9.00
C TRP A 240 -5.46 -5.67 -8.96
N ILE A 241 -6.37 -5.31 -8.07
CA ILE A 241 -6.64 -3.91 -7.76
C ILE A 241 -5.42 -3.31 -7.05
N SER A 242 -5.04 -2.09 -7.44
CA SER A 242 -3.97 -1.35 -6.75
C SER A 242 -4.22 -1.28 -5.25
N GLY A 243 -3.23 -1.66 -4.44
CA GLY A 243 -3.30 -1.57 -2.98
C GLY A 243 -3.64 -0.16 -2.48
N PHE A 244 -3.17 0.85 -3.19
CA PHE A 244 -3.45 2.26 -2.93
C PHE A 244 -4.97 2.56 -2.88
N VAL A 245 -5.70 2.15 -3.89
CA VAL A 245 -7.15 2.35 -4.00
C VAL A 245 -7.92 1.36 -3.11
N LYS A 246 -7.47 0.11 -3.08
CA LYS A 246 -8.11 -0.96 -2.30
C LYS A 246 -8.19 -0.59 -0.83
N PHE A 247 -7.07 -0.13 -0.25
CA PHE A 247 -7.05 0.20 1.18
C PHE A 247 -7.74 1.52 1.49
N ALA A 248 -7.76 2.50 0.57
CA ALA A 248 -8.64 3.67 0.73
C ALA A 248 -10.11 3.22 0.84
N GLY A 249 -10.57 2.35 -0.06
CA GLY A 249 -11.93 1.80 -0.02
C GLY A 249 -12.22 1.01 1.26
N LEU A 250 -11.34 0.10 1.66
CA LEU A 250 -11.55 -0.77 2.81
C LEU A 250 -11.53 -0.03 4.15
N ILE A 251 -10.60 0.91 4.35
CA ILE A 251 -10.43 1.64 5.61
C ILE A 251 -11.54 2.67 5.80
N TYR A 252 -11.94 3.34 4.72
CA TYR A 252 -12.87 4.47 4.79
C TYR A 252 -14.28 4.17 4.27
N ASP A 253 -14.57 2.91 3.95
CA ASP A 253 -15.87 2.43 3.50
C ASP A 253 -16.35 3.07 2.17
N VAL A 254 -15.40 3.43 1.31
CA VAL A 254 -15.71 3.98 -0.02
C VAL A 254 -16.06 2.86 -0.99
N GLN A 255 -17.15 3.04 -1.74
CA GLN A 255 -17.55 2.07 -2.76
C GLN A 255 -16.47 1.91 -3.84
N LEU A 256 -16.06 0.66 -4.09
CA LEU A 256 -15.04 0.32 -5.07
C LEU A 256 -15.65 -0.50 -6.21
N ILE A 257 -15.51 -0.01 -7.45
CA ILE A 257 -15.99 -0.66 -8.67
C ILE A 257 -14.79 -1.04 -9.54
N ASN A 258 -14.52 -2.34 -9.66
CA ASN A 258 -13.47 -2.83 -10.55
C ASN A 258 -13.96 -2.90 -12.00
N LEU A 259 -13.34 -2.11 -12.89
CA LEU A 259 -13.68 -2.05 -14.30
C LEU A 259 -13.11 -3.20 -15.14
N LYS A 260 -12.16 -3.96 -14.62
CA LYS A 260 -11.75 -5.20 -15.26
C LYS A 260 -12.94 -6.14 -15.29
N LYS A 261 -13.39 -6.53 -16.50
CA LYS A 261 -14.34 -7.62 -16.63
C LYS A 261 -13.76 -8.82 -15.91
N SER A 262 -14.42 -9.28 -14.88
CA SER A 262 -14.07 -10.53 -14.25
C SER A 262 -14.12 -11.60 -15.35
N LYS A 263 -12.98 -12.08 -15.82
CA LYS A 263 -12.97 -13.36 -16.51
C LYS A 263 -13.70 -14.31 -15.58
N PRO A 264 -14.68 -15.11 -16.06
CA PRO A 264 -15.35 -16.08 -15.22
C PRO A 264 -14.23 -16.84 -14.52
N ARG A 265 -14.24 -16.86 -13.19
CA ARG A 265 -13.28 -17.64 -12.41
C ARG A 265 -13.36 -19.04 -13.00
N HIS A 266 -12.29 -19.48 -13.65
CA HIS A 266 -12.12 -20.90 -13.91
C HIS A 266 -12.37 -21.57 -12.57
N GLN A 267 -13.45 -22.39 -12.52
CA GLN A 267 -13.70 -23.23 -11.36
C GLN A 267 -12.36 -23.86 -10.99
N PRO A 268 -11.95 -23.82 -9.73
CA PRO A 268 -10.72 -24.47 -9.33
C PRO A 268 -10.81 -25.90 -9.88
N ARG A 269 -9.84 -26.31 -10.71
CA ARG A 269 -9.70 -27.70 -11.11
C ARG A 269 -9.84 -28.48 -9.83
N GLN A 270 -10.82 -29.37 -9.79
CA GLN A 270 -10.92 -30.35 -8.72
C GLN A 270 -9.54 -30.98 -8.64
N VAL A 271 -8.80 -30.63 -7.59
CA VAL A 271 -7.54 -31.30 -7.29
C VAL A 271 -7.99 -32.69 -6.89
N GLU A 272 -7.82 -33.62 -7.81
CA GLU A 272 -7.97 -35.05 -7.46
C GLU A 272 -7.14 -35.27 -6.21
N SER A 273 -7.78 -35.73 -5.17
CA SER A 273 -7.18 -36.00 -3.88
C SER A 273 -6.03 -37.00 -4.10
N ILE A 274 -4.79 -36.50 -4.15
CA ILE A 274 -3.61 -37.35 -4.10
C ILE A 274 -3.65 -38.03 -2.73
N PRO A 275 -3.72 -39.36 -2.63
CA PRO A 275 -3.73 -40.03 -1.36
C PRO A 275 -2.47 -39.71 -0.59
N MET A 276 -2.62 -39.02 0.54
CA MET A 276 -1.50 -38.71 1.42
C MET A 276 -0.89 -40.00 1.95
N LYS A 277 0.35 -40.28 1.55
CA LYS A 277 1.15 -41.31 2.23
C LYS A 277 1.35 -40.87 3.68
N PRO A 278 1.24 -41.78 4.64
CA PRO A 278 1.40 -41.47 6.06
C PRO A 278 2.78 -40.88 6.30
N PHE A 279 2.78 -39.70 6.91
CA PHE A 279 3.97 -38.95 7.29
C PHE A 279 4.75 -39.72 8.35
N ARG A 280 5.92 -40.25 8.02
CA ARG A 280 6.87 -40.75 9.03
C ARG A 280 7.66 -39.57 9.57
N PRO A 281 7.61 -39.29 10.87
CA PRO A 281 8.41 -38.21 11.44
C PRO A 281 9.90 -38.57 11.33
N ARG A 282 10.64 -37.82 10.51
CA ARG A 282 12.10 -37.81 10.61
C ARG A 282 12.46 -36.91 11.76
N SER A 283 13.26 -37.41 12.70
CA SER A 283 13.88 -36.62 13.76
C SER A 283 14.62 -35.42 13.12
N PRO A 284 14.42 -34.20 13.60
CA PRO A 284 15.19 -33.06 13.09
C PRO A 284 16.62 -33.17 13.57
N SER A 285 17.56 -33.43 12.66
CA SER A 285 18.95 -33.09 12.92
C SER A 285 19.07 -31.56 12.89
N LEU A 286 19.29 -30.97 14.04
CA LEU A 286 19.68 -29.58 14.24
C LEU A 286 21.07 -29.36 13.62
N ASN A 287 21.15 -29.12 12.33
CA ASN A 287 22.40 -28.65 11.72
C ASN A 287 22.11 -27.48 10.76
N ASN A 288 22.51 -26.32 11.24
CA ASN A 288 22.95 -25.16 10.48
C ASN A 288 21.98 -24.55 9.46
N VAL A 289 20.99 -23.82 9.98
CA VAL A 289 20.41 -22.72 9.22
C VAL A 289 21.20 -21.46 9.59
N THR A 290 22.27 -21.19 8.85
CA THR A 290 22.97 -19.91 8.89
C THR A 290 22.09 -18.88 8.18
N PHE A 291 21.39 -18.06 8.95
CA PHE A 291 20.73 -16.87 8.45
C PHE A 291 21.80 -15.86 8.05
N GLY A 292 22.00 -15.67 6.75
CA GLY A 292 22.86 -14.64 6.20
C GLY A 292 22.30 -13.24 6.49
N LEU A 293 22.57 -12.73 7.66
CA LEU A 293 22.33 -11.32 8.00
C LEU A 293 23.41 -10.48 7.31
N LYS A 294 23.04 -9.77 6.23
CA LYS A 294 23.88 -8.66 5.76
C LYS A 294 23.68 -7.48 6.72
N PRO A 295 24.75 -6.98 7.38
CA PRO A 295 24.64 -5.80 8.20
C PRO A 295 24.31 -4.58 7.31
N LEU A 296 23.27 -3.85 7.70
CA LEU A 296 22.99 -2.53 7.16
C LEU A 296 24.09 -1.57 7.63
N HIS A 297 25.01 -1.21 6.74
CA HIS A 297 25.96 -0.13 6.99
C HIS A 297 25.20 1.21 7.01
N ILE A 298 24.93 1.69 8.22
CA ILE A 298 24.55 3.08 8.44
C ILE A 298 25.85 3.89 8.40
N LYS A 299 26.08 4.62 7.32
CA LYS A 299 27.08 5.69 7.31
C LYS A 299 26.52 6.84 8.15
N ARG A 300 27.32 7.23 9.17
CA ARG A 300 27.11 8.45 9.96
C ARG A 300 27.33 9.69 9.11
#